data_704609c83209d3e0b5c82cc200806643
#
_entry.id   704609c83209d3e0b5c82cc200806643
#
_cell.length_a   1.000
_cell.length_b   1.000
_cell.length_c   1.000
_cell.angle_alpha   90.00
_cell.angle_beta   90.00
_cell.angle_gamma   90.00
#
_symmetry.space_group_name_H-M   'P 1'
#
loop_
_entity.id
_entity.type
_entity.pdbx_description
1 polymer ?
#
loop_
_entity_poly.entity_id
_entity_poly.type
_entity_poly.pdbx_seq_one_letter_code
_entity_poly.pdbx_strand_id
1 'polypeptide(L)'
;MKVNRFLIACRIIAVTLLCVVTLSLGADDAKDDAKKRTDIQKMATDTLARLYKADPAAKAAVHKGYGYAVFSNTGVKILFGGSGNGRGLAVNNGTKQQTYMKMFEIQAGLGFGVKKFSVIFVFDNQKAFDSFVNSGWDFGGQTSAAAKTSPEKGGSMQGAASVADGVWMYQMTDKGLALEITAKGTKYSKDDDLNKTT
;
A
#
# COMPACT_ATOMS: atom_id res chain seq x y z
N MET A 1 29.23 -46.34 36.51
CA MET A 1 28.48 -45.12 36.87
C MET A 1 29.00 -43.82 36.23
N LYS A 2 29.86 -43.86 35.18
CA LYS A 2 30.42 -42.63 34.52
C LYS A 2 29.80 -42.33 33.17
N VAL A 3 29.04 -43.23 32.55
CA VAL A 3 28.49 -43.08 31.20
C VAL A 3 27.24 -42.14 31.16
N ASN A 4 26.44 -42.10 32.23
CA ASN A 4 25.20 -41.29 32.24
C ASN A 4 25.43 -39.78 32.34
N ARG A 5 26.58 -39.32 32.86
CA ARG A 5 26.87 -37.90 32.97
C ARG A 5 27.26 -37.26 31.62
N PHE A 6 27.88 -38.04 30.74
CA PHE A 6 28.29 -37.58 29.40
C PHE A 6 27.08 -37.42 28.45
N LEU A 7 26.12 -38.34 28.54
CA LEU A 7 24.88 -38.31 27.72
C LEU A 7 23.95 -37.13 28.15
N ILE A 8 23.93 -36.78 29.43
CA ILE A 8 23.14 -35.64 29.93
C ILE A 8 23.78 -34.31 29.49
N ALA A 9 25.10 -34.19 29.52
CA ALA A 9 25.82 -33.00 29.09
C ALA A 9 25.61 -32.74 27.55
N CYS A 10 25.65 -33.79 26.71
CA CYS A 10 25.38 -33.66 25.28
C CYS A 10 23.92 -33.25 24.97
N ARG A 11 22.95 -33.71 25.76
CA ARG A 11 21.54 -33.32 25.57
C ARG A 11 21.29 -31.85 25.96
N ILE A 12 21.93 -31.36 26.98
CA ILE A 12 21.81 -29.95 27.42
C ILE A 12 22.45 -29.01 26.37
N ILE A 13 23.61 -29.37 25.82
CA ILE A 13 24.29 -28.58 24.78
C ILE A 13 23.47 -28.55 23.49
N ALA A 14 22.84 -29.67 23.10
CA ALA A 14 21.99 -29.72 21.89
C ALA A 14 20.73 -28.84 22.03
N VAL A 15 20.11 -28.82 23.20
CA VAL A 15 18.90 -28.00 23.45
C VAL A 15 19.24 -26.51 23.52
N THR A 16 20.35 -26.13 24.10
CA THR A 16 20.80 -24.71 24.17
C THR A 16 21.21 -24.19 22.79
N LEU A 17 21.84 -25.02 21.94
CA LEU A 17 22.21 -24.61 20.58
C LEU A 17 20.97 -24.42 19.69
N LEU A 18 19.94 -25.23 19.85
CA LEU A 18 18.68 -25.10 19.10
C LEU A 18 17.88 -23.85 19.46
N CYS A 19 17.89 -23.43 20.74
CA CYS A 19 17.24 -22.19 21.19
C CYS A 19 17.92 -20.92 20.67
N VAL A 20 19.24 -20.91 20.51
CA VAL A 20 19.98 -19.73 20.04
C VAL A 20 19.74 -19.48 18.55
N VAL A 21 19.60 -20.55 17.74
CA VAL A 21 19.35 -20.41 16.29
C VAL A 21 17.93 -19.90 16.01
N THR A 22 16.93 -20.26 16.81
CA THR A 22 15.55 -19.78 16.61
C THR A 22 15.37 -18.31 17.01
N LEU A 23 16.14 -17.80 17.96
CA LEU A 23 16.10 -16.37 18.35
C LEU A 23 16.72 -15.45 17.28
N SER A 24 17.73 -15.89 16.54
CA SER A 24 18.38 -15.07 15.52
C SER A 24 17.53 -14.90 14.25
N LEU A 25 16.76 -15.91 13.83
CA LEU A 25 15.89 -15.82 12.67
C LEU A 25 14.74 -14.81 12.86
N GLY A 26 14.14 -14.76 14.04
CA GLY A 26 13.04 -13.81 14.33
C GLY A 26 13.50 -12.36 14.48
N ALA A 27 14.77 -12.12 14.84
CA ALA A 27 15.29 -10.77 14.98
C ALA A 27 15.63 -10.11 13.65
N ASP A 28 16.00 -10.87 12.63
CA ASP A 28 16.29 -10.35 11.29
C ASP A 28 14.99 -10.03 10.53
N ASP A 29 13.96 -10.87 10.65
CA ASP A 29 12.64 -10.60 10.08
C ASP A 29 12.00 -9.35 10.68
N ALA A 30 12.08 -9.17 12.00
CA ALA A 30 11.54 -8.00 12.67
C ALA A 30 12.23 -6.69 12.25
N LYS A 31 13.55 -6.71 12.04
CA LYS A 31 14.31 -5.55 11.53
C LYS A 31 13.96 -5.22 10.10
N ASP A 32 13.80 -6.24 9.25
CA ASP A 32 13.41 -6.06 7.84
C ASP A 32 12.01 -5.46 7.74
N ASP A 33 11.06 -5.92 8.54
CA ASP A 33 9.71 -5.39 8.58
C ASP A 33 9.65 -3.97 9.14
N ALA A 34 10.46 -3.64 10.17
CA ALA A 34 10.57 -2.27 10.66
C ALA A 34 11.13 -1.33 9.59
N LYS A 35 12.14 -1.78 8.84
CA LYS A 35 12.69 -1.02 7.71
C LYS A 35 11.63 -0.82 6.62
N LYS A 36 10.90 -1.87 6.23
CA LYS A 36 9.82 -1.78 5.24
C LYS A 36 8.75 -0.77 5.66
N ARG A 37 8.32 -0.79 6.93
CA ARG A 37 7.36 0.17 7.48
C ARG A 37 7.87 1.61 7.33
N THR A 38 9.12 1.86 7.71
CA THR A 38 9.77 3.18 7.59
C THR A 38 9.84 3.64 6.13
N ASP A 39 10.24 2.77 5.22
CA ASP A 39 10.33 3.07 3.80
C ASP A 39 8.95 3.42 3.19
N ILE A 40 7.89 2.70 3.60
CA ILE A 40 6.51 2.98 3.16
C ILE A 40 6.01 4.32 3.73
N GLN A 41 6.28 4.63 4.99
CA GLN A 41 5.92 5.92 5.60
C GLN A 41 6.62 7.09 4.89
N LYS A 42 7.92 6.94 4.61
CA LYS A 42 8.68 7.92 3.86
C LYS A 42 8.11 8.10 2.45
N MET A 43 7.85 7.03 1.73
CA MET A 43 7.23 7.05 0.40
C MET A 43 5.88 7.79 0.43
N ALA A 44 5.03 7.53 1.42
CA ALA A 44 3.74 8.19 1.55
C ALA A 44 3.91 9.70 1.79
N THR A 45 4.81 10.10 2.69
CA THR A 45 5.12 11.50 2.98
C THR A 45 5.66 12.23 1.74
N ASP A 46 6.63 11.65 1.05
CA ASP A 46 7.24 12.23 -0.16
C ASP A 46 6.19 12.36 -1.29
N THR A 47 5.31 11.37 -1.43
CA THR A 47 4.25 11.39 -2.45
C THR A 47 3.21 12.49 -2.15
N LEU A 48 2.78 12.64 -0.89
CA LEU A 48 1.87 13.72 -0.49
C LEU A 48 2.51 15.09 -0.67
N ALA A 49 3.78 15.25 -0.35
CA ALA A 49 4.50 16.50 -0.57
C ALA A 49 4.54 16.88 -2.06
N ARG A 50 4.77 15.90 -2.94
CA ARG A 50 4.71 16.09 -4.40
C ARG A 50 3.30 16.48 -4.87
N LEU A 51 2.27 15.79 -4.35
CA LEU A 51 0.87 16.12 -4.66
C LEU A 51 0.55 17.56 -4.25
N TYR A 52 0.87 17.97 -3.03
CA TYR A 52 0.56 19.29 -2.51
C TYR A 52 1.32 20.41 -3.24
N LYS A 53 2.49 20.09 -3.79
CA LYS A 53 3.22 21.02 -4.67
C LYS A 53 2.55 21.16 -6.05
N ALA A 54 2.02 20.08 -6.61
CA ALA A 54 1.36 20.06 -7.91
C ALA A 54 -0.07 20.60 -7.85
N ASP A 55 -0.78 20.31 -6.75
CA ASP A 55 -2.14 20.77 -6.47
C ASP A 55 -2.26 21.16 -4.99
N PRO A 56 -2.13 22.43 -4.65
CA PRO A 56 -2.26 22.91 -3.26
C PRO A 56 -3.64 22.64 -2.65
N ALA A 57 -4.71 22.57 -3.45
CA ALA A 57 -6.06 22.28 -2.97
C ALA A 57 -6.19 20.84 -2.45
N ALA A 58 -5.41 19.89 -3.00
CA ALA A 58 -5.37 18.50 -2.55
C ALA A 58 -4.99 18.39 -1.07
N LYS A 59 -4.20 19.32 -0.52
CA LYS A 59 -3.84 19.31 0.90
C LYS A 59 -5.06 19.42 1.79
N ALA A 60 -5.96 20.34 1.49
CA ALA A 60 -7.21 20.49 2.24
C ALA A 60 -8.11 19.27 2.09
N ALA A 61 -8.20 18.69 0.89
CA ALA A 61 -8.98 17.50 0.62
C ALA A 61 -8.49 16.29 1.43
N VAL A 62 -7.19 15.99 1.39
CA VAL A 62 -6.57 14.90 2.15
C VAL A 62 -6.78 15.07 3.66
N HIS A 63 -6.65 16.30 4.19
CA HIS A 63 -6.81 16.55 5.63
C HIS A 63 -8.27 16.54 6.11
N LYS A 64 -9.23 16.93 5.26
CA LYS A 64 -10.67 16.97 5.59
C LYS A 64 -11.34 15.61 5.43
N GLY A 65 -10.84 14.75 4.55
CA GLY A 65 -11.34 13.39 4.37
C GLY A 65 -11.32 12.60 5.67
N TYR A 66 -12.17 11.58 5.77
CA TYR A 66 -12.17 10.64 6.89
C TYR A 66 -10.81 9.91 7.01
N GLY A 67 -10.20 9.60 5.88
CA GLY A 67 -8.89 9.02 5.79
C GLY A 67 -8.34 9.12 4.37
N TYR A 68 -7.13 8.67 4.21
CA TYR A 68 -6.46 8.60 2.90
C TYR A 68 -5.59 7.35 2.79
N ALA A 69 -5.27 6.96 1.56
CA ALA A 69 -4.29 5.89 1.31
C ALA A 69 -3.34 6.31 0.19
N VAL A 70 -2.05 6.02 0.37
CA VAL A 70 -0.99 6.36 -0.59
C VAL A 70 -0.28 5.10 -1.01
N PHE A 71 -0.13 4.91 -2.32
CA PHE A 71 0.58 3.78 -2.91
C PHE A 71 1.63 4.26 -3.91
N SER A 72 2.74 3.53 -3.97
CA SER A 72 3.70 3.64 -5.06
C SER A 72 3.82 2.29 -5.75
N ASN A 73 3.72 2.29 -7.06
CA ASN A 73 3.82 1.12 -7.91
C ASN A 73 5.04 1.21 -8.82
N THR A 74 5.71 0.09 -9.00
CA THR A 74 6.67 -0.11 -10.08
C THR A 74 6.24 -1.35 -10.86
N GLY A 75 5.82 -1.14 -12.10
CA GLY A 75 5.38 -2.20 -13.01
C GLY A 75 6.33 -2.38 -14.17
N VAL A 76 6.46 -3.61 -14.62
CA VAL A 76 7.20 -3.98 -15.84
C VAL A 76 6.22 -4.54 -16.84
N LYS A 77 6.26 -4.03 -18.08
CA LYS A 77 5.44 -4.50 -19.18
C LYS A 77 6.33 -5.08 -20.28
N ILE A 78 6.03 -6.30 -20.71
CA ILE A 78 6.75 -7.03 -21.76
C ILE A 78 5.75 -7.56 -22.78
N LEU A 79 5.87 -7.13 -24.05
CA LEU A 79 5.04 -7.56 -25.17
C LEU A 79 3.52 -7.36 -24.94
N PHE A 80 2.80 -8.43 -24.57
CA PHE A 80 1.34 -8.44 -24.47
C PHE A 80 0.80 -8.28 -23.06
N GLY A 81 1.68 -8.29 -22.03
CA GLY A 81 1.27 -8.20 -20.63
C GLY A 81 2.36 -7.70 -19.73
N GLY A 82 1.98 -7.38 -18.52
CA GLY A 82 2.89 -6.97 -17.46
C GLY A 82 2.23 -7.08 -16.10
N SER A 83 3.04 -7.01 -15.08
CA SER A 83 2.58 -6.91 -13.71
C SER A 83 3.35 -5.81 -12.97
N GLY A 84 2.70 -5.24 -11.98
CA GLY A 84 3.29 -4.28 -11.07
C GLY A 84 2.98 -4.66 -9.64
N ASN A 85 3.94 -4.45 -8.77
CA ASN A 85 3.77 -4.58 -7.35
C ASN A 85 4.00 -3.23 -6.69
N GLY A 86 3.18 -2.91 -5.72
CA GLY A 86 3.30 -1.70 -4.94
C GLY A 86 3.03 -1.95 -3.47
N ARG A 87 3.47 -1.03 -2.66
CA ARG A 87 3.14 -0.95 -1.24
C ARG A 87 2.53 0.38 -0.94
N GLY A 88 1.72 0.42 0.11
CA GLY A 88 1.03 1.62 0.50
C GLY A 88 0.75 1.70 1.99
N LEU A 89 0.27 2.87 2.36
CA LEU A 89 -0.12 3.22 3.70
C LEU A 89 -1.50 3.85 3.66
N ALA A 90 -2.46 3.26 4.38
CA ALA A 90 -3.75 3.88 4.66
C ALA A 90 -3.71 4.53 6.05
N VAL A 91 -4.25 5.72 6.17
CA VAL A 91 -4.24 6.51 7.42
C VAL A 91 -5.64 7.03 7.70
N ASN A 92 -6.14 6.74 8.89
CA ASN A 92 -7.35 7.36 9.41
C ASN A 92 -7.01 8.74 9.98
N ASN A 93 -7.65 9.80 9.47
CA ASN A 93 -7.34 11.17 9.87
C ASN A 93 -7.75 11.50 11.31
N GLY A 94 -8.81 10.87 11.83
CA GLY A 94 -9.28 11.07 13.21
C GLY A 94 -8.37 10.39 14.23
N THR A 95 -8.16 9.09 14.07
CA THR A 95 -7.40 8.26 15.03
C THR A 95 -5.90 8.25 14.80
N LYS A 96 -5.43 8.68 13.63
CA LYS A 96 -4.04 8.56 13.14
C LYS A 96 -3.56 7.12 12.99
N GLN A 97 -4.46 6.17 13.06
CA GLN A 97 -4.14 4.76 12.83
C GLN A 97 -3.62 4.55 11.42
N GLN A 98 -2.52 3.83 11.32
CA GLN A 98 -1.86 3.47 10.07
C GLN A 98 -2.11 1.99 9.76
N THR A 99 -2.42 1.68 8.52
CA THR A 99 -2.55 0.32 8.01
C THR A 99 -1.68 0.16 6.78
N TYR A 100 -0.73 -0.75 6.83
CA TYR A 100 0.14 -1.08 5.69
C TYR A 100 -0.63 -1.95 4.70
N MET A 101 -0.49 -1.65 3.42
CA MET A 101 -1.25 -2.29 2.35
C MET A 101 -0.35 -2.69 1.19
N LYS A 102 -0.80 -3.68 0.42
CA LYS A 102 -0.21 -4.17 -0.83
C LYS A 102 -1.04 -3.69 -2.01
N MET A 103 -0.38 -3.50 -3.12
CA MET A 103 -0.98 -3.20 -4.42
C MET A 103 -0.41 -4.18 -5.44
N PHE A 104 -1.27 -4.81 -6.21
CA PHE A 104 -0.90 -5.66 -7.33
C PHE A 104 -1.63 -5.20 -8.58
N GLU A 105 -0.90 -4.98 -9.66
CA GLU A 105 -1.44 -4.52 -10.93
C GLU A 105 -1.19 -5.54 -12.02
N ILE A 106 -2.20 -5.81 -12.84
CA ILE A 106 -2.09 -6.56 -14.08
C ILE A 106 -2.26 -5.59 -15.24
N GLN A 107 -1.28 -5.56 -16.13
CA GLN A 107 -1.30 -4.72 -17.32
C GLN A 107 -1.52 -5.61 -18.55
N ALA A 108 -2.58 -5.36 -19.30
CA ALA A 108 -2.83 -5.98 -20.58
C ALA A 108 -2.52 -5.01 -21.73
N GLY A 109 -2.11 -5.54 -22.89
CA GLY A 109 -1.87 -4.78 -24.11
C GLY A 109 -0.41 -4.74 -24.56
N LEU A 110 -0.19 -4.33 -25.81
CA LEU A 110 1.13 -4.25 -26.44
C LEU A 110 2.02 -3.16 -25.80
N GLY A 111 3.29 -3.47 -25.58
CA GLY A 111 4.29 -2.49 -25.18
C GLY A 111 5.43 -3.06 -24.35
N PHE A 112 6.50 -2.29 -24.29
CA PHE A 112 7.63 -2.53 -23.40
C PHE A 112 7.85 -1.31 -22.53
N GLY A 113 8.21 -1.50 -21.28
CA GLY A 113 8.63 -0.40 -20.43
C GLY A 113 8.42 -0.65 -18.94
N VAL A 114 9.06 0.21 -18.17
CA VAL A 114 8.86 0.32 -16.73
C VAL A 114 7.93 1.50 -16.49
N LYS A 115 6.81 1.25 -15.83
CA LYS A 115 5.90 2.31 -15.38
C LYS A 115 6.06 2.50 -13.88
N LYS A 116 6.31 3.74 -13.49
CA LYS A 116 6.29 4.17 -12.09
C LYS A 116 5.17 5.19 -11.92
N PHE A 117 4.30 4.96 -10.97
CA PHE A 117 3.28 5.92 -10.61
C PHE A 117 2.93 5.77 -9.12
N SER A 118 2.37 6.81 -8.58
CA SER A 118 1.82 6.81 -7.23
C SER A 118 0.34 7.14 -7.31
N VAL A 119 -0.45 6.53 -6.44
CA VAL A 119 -1.89 6.74 -6.31
C VAL A 119 -2.20 7.21 -4.91
N ILE A 120 -3.01 8.24 -4.81
CA ILE A 120 -3.52 8.74 -3.53
C ILE A 120 -5.04 8.64 -3.57
N PHE A 121 -5.61 7.87 -2.66
CA PHE A 121 -7.04 7.83 -2.40
C PHE A 121 -7.39 8.75 -1.24
N VAL A 122 -8.51 9.45 -1.36
CA VAL A 122 -9.12 10.23 -0.29
C VAL A 122 -10.52 9.68 -0.06
N PHE A 123 -10.85 9.40 1.17
CA PHE A 123 -12.14 8.83 1.59
C PHE A 123 -12.94 9.87 2.35
N ASP A 124 -14.14 10.16 1.89
CA ASP A 124 -15.01 11.16 2.51
C ASP A 124 -15.70 10.64 3.77
N ASN A 125 -15.84 9.31 3.90
CA ASN A 125 -16.59 8.70 4.99
C ASN A 125 -15.96 7.40 5.50
N GLN A 126 -16.37 7.02 6.71
CA GLN A 126 -15.91 5.82 7.39
C GLN A 126 -16.16 4.54 6.60
N LYS A 127 -17.36 4.38 6.06
CA LYS A 127 -17.75 3.15 5.35
C LYS A 127 -16.83 2.86 4.17
N ALA A 128 -16.52 3.89 3.37
CA ALA A 128 -15.62 3.76 2.22
C ALA A 128 -14.20 3.41 2.67
N PHE A 129 -13.68 4.07 3.70
CA PHE A 129 -12.34 3.82 4.24
C PHE A 129 -12.23 2.41 4.84
N ASP A 130 -13.15 2.03 5.72
CA ASP A 130 -13.13 0.74 6.41
C ASP A 130 -13.30 -0.43 5.42
N SER A 131 -14.17 -0.27 4.42
CA SER A 131 -14.33 -1.26 3.34
C SER A 131 -13.02 -1.43 2.56
N PHE A 132 -12.37 -0.33 2.19
CA PHE A 132 -11.09 -0.37 1.47
C PHE A 132 -9.98 -1.06 2.28
N VAL A 133 -9.86 -0.73 3.56
CA VAL A 133 -8.79 -1.26 4.43
C VAL A 133 -9.01 -2.72 4.78
N ASN A 134 -10.27 -3.12 5.09
CA ASN A 134 -10.55 -4.45 5.63
C ASN A 134 -10.89 -5.47 4.55
N SER A 135 -11.63 -5.08 3.51
CA SER A 135 -12.04 -5.98 2.43
C SER A 135 -11.10 -5.93 1.23
N GLY A 136 -10.28 -4.88 1.17
CA GLY A 136 -9.50 -4.57 -0.03
C GLY A 136 -10.36 -4.03 -1.15
N TRP A 137 -9.73 -3.75 -2.28
CA TRP A 137 -10.43 -3.23 -3.45
C TRP A 137 -9.82 -3.77 -4.74
N ASP A 138 -10.69 -4.18 -5.68
CA ASP A 138 -10.30 -4.61 -7.02
C ASP A 138 -10.75 -3.55 -8.04
N PHE A 139 -9.78 -2.87 -8.63
CA PHE A 139 -9.97 -1.79 -9.59
C PHE A 139 -9.87 -2.33 -11.03
N GLY A 140 -10.74 -3.23 -11.42
CA GLY A 140 -10.59 -3.82 -12.74
C GLY A 140 -11.80 -4.54 -13.30
N GLY A 141 -12.70 -4.96 -12.43
CA GLY A 141 -13.89 -5.70 -12.83
C GLY A 141 -15.11 -4.80 -13.10
N GLN A 142 -15.81 -4.46 -12.05
CA GLN A 142 -17.10 -3.73 -12.17
C GLN A 142 -16.99 -2.22 -11.89
N THR A 143 -15.91 -1.75 -11.30
CA THR A 143 -15.72 -0.35 -10.90
C THR A 143 -15.31 0.55 -12.08
N SER A 144 -14.89 0.01 -13.20
CA SER A 144 -14.55 0.80 -14.39
C SER A 144 -15.77 1.50 -15.04
N ALA A 145 -16.98 1.17 -14.60
CA ALA A 145 -18.19 1.87 -15.03
C ALA A 145 -18.50 3.15 -14.23
N ALA A 146 -17.92 3.31 -13.05
CA ALA A 146 -18.17 4.45 -12.17
C ALA A 146 -17.11 5.57 -12.26
N ALA A 147 -15.99 5.33 -12.92
CA ALA A 147 -15.02 6.37 -13.25
C ALA A 147 -15.51 7.25 -14.41
N LYS A 148 -16.78 7.58 -14.43
CA LYS A 148 -17.30 8.68 -15.23
C LYS A 148 -16.90 9.95 -14.51
N THR A 149 -16.11 10.78 -15.18
CA THR A 149 -16.02 12.21 -14.94
C THR A 149 -17.44 12.80 -14.99
N SER A 150 -18.19 12.63 -13.92
CA SER A 150 -19.49 13.28 -13.76
C SER A 150 -19.30 14.44 -12.79
N PRO A 151 -19.42 15.68 -13.29
CA PRO A 151 -19.44 16.87 -12.42
C PRO A 151 -20.72 16.99 -11.58
N GLU A 152 -21.58 15.98 -11.58
CA GLU A 152 -22.90 16.07 -10.95
C GLU A 152 -23.02 15.16 -9.72
N LYS A 153 -22.66 15.69 -8.61
CA LYS A 153 -23.14 15.59 -7.22
C LYS A 153 -21.99 15.66 -6.22
N GLY A 154 -21.78 16.85 -5.70
CA GLY A 154 -21.08 17.05 -4.45
C GLY A 154 -19.56 17.17 -4.56
N GLY A 155 -19.07 18.39 -4.81
CA GLY A 155 -17.70 18.78 -4.54
C GLY A 155 -16.68 18.18 -5.51
N SER A 156 -16.38 18.89 -6.58
CA SER A 156 -15.23 18.56 -7.43
C SER A 156 -13.93 18.79 -6.61
N MET A 157 -13.23 17.73 -6.24
CA MET A 157 -11.82 17.88 -5.86
C MET A 157 -11.04 18.13 -7.14
N GLN A 158 -10.54 19.35 -7.30
CA GLN A 158 -9.75 19.72 -8.47
C GLN A 158 -8.55 18.76 -8.59
N GLY A 159 -8.33 18.23 -9.78
CA GLY A 159 -7.23 17.29 -10.03
C GLY A 159 -7.45 15.84 -9.59
N ALA A 160 -8.54 15.52 -8.87
CA ALA A 160 -8.93 14.17 -8.51
C ALA A 160 -10.08 13.65 -9.38
N ALA A 161 -10.15 12.33 -9.53
CA ALA A 161 -11.30 11.67 -10.11
C ALA A 161 -12.11 10.93 -9.04
N SER A 162 -13.42 11.01 -9.10
CA SER A 162 -14.29 10.15 -8.32
C SER A 162 -14.24 8.73 -8.89
N VAL A 163 -13.87 7.76 -8.06
CA VAL A 163 -13.68 6.36 -8.48
C VAL A 163 -14.69 5.41 -7.87
N ALA A 164 -15.32 5.83 -6.77
CA ALA A 164 -16.48 5.20 -6.14
C ALA A 164 -17.20 6.23 -5.27
N ASP A 165 -18.35 5.84 -4.70
CA ASP A 165 -19.07 6.69 -3.77
C ASP A 165 -18.21 7.01 -2.54
N GLY A 166 -17.97 8.30 -2.30
CA GLY A 166 -17.11 8.79 -1.23
C GLY A 166 -15.62 8.48 -1.39
N VAL A 167 -15.15 8.13 -2.60
CA VAL A 167 -13.73 7.85 -2.87
C VAL A 167 -13.22 8.63 -4.05
N TRP A 168 -12.20 9.42 -3.79
CA TRP A 168 -11.48 10.24 -4.77
C TRP A 168 -10.07 9.72 -4.97
N MET A 169 -9.55 9.84 -6.18
CA MET A 169 -8.22 9.36 -6.53
C MET A 169 -7.42 10.43 -7.27
N TYR A 170 -6.20 10.68 -6.78
CA TYR A 170 -5.14 11.39 -7.50
C TYR A 170 -4.13 10.37 -8.03
N GLN A 171 -3.64 10.57 -9.23
CA GLN A 171 -2.55 9.78 -9.78
C GLN A 171 -1.36 10.69 -10.10
N MET A 172 -0.19 10.32 -9.57
CA MET A 172 1.07 11.01 -9.79
C MET A 172 2.00 10.16 -10.65
N THR A 173 2.62 10.79 -11.64
CA THR A 173 3.68 10.21 -12.46
C THR A 173 4.99 10.98 -12.24
N ASP A 174 6.06 10.57 -12.91
CA ASP A 174 7.33 11.34 -12.89
C ASP A 174 7.17 12.75 -13.50
N LYS A 175 6.14 12.93 -14.34
CA LYS A 175 5.81 14.23 -14.98
C LYS A 175 4.87 15.12 -14.15
N GLY A 176 4.41 14.64 -12.98
CA GLY A 176 3.45 15.34 -12.12
C GLY A 176 2.09 14.67 -12.03
N LEU A 177 1.04 15.44 -11.74
CA LEU A 177 -0.34 14.96 -11.63
C LEU A 177 -0.84 14.49 -12.99
N ALA A 178 -1.35 13.26 -13.05
CA ALA A 178 -1.93 12.69 -14.26
C ALA A 178 -3.42 13.01 -14.33
N LEU A 179 -3.88 13.45 -15.51
CA LEU A 179 -5.29 13.70 -15.77
C LEU A 179 -6.06 12.44 -16.16
N GLU A 180 -5.36 11.39 -16.58
CA GLU A 180 -5.94 10.09 -16.91
C GLU A 180 -5.62 9.05 -15.83
N ILE A 181 -6.67 8.35 -15.39
CA ILE A 181 -6.54 7.24 -14.46
C ILE A 181 -6.26 5.97 -15.24
N THR A 182 -5.04 5.44 -15.09
CA THR A 182 -4.61 4.22 -15.78
C THR A 182 -4.59 2.98 -14.87
N ALA A 183 -5.12 3.08 -13.66
CA ALA A 183 -5.09 2.00 -12.66
C ALA A 183 -6.09 0.86 -12.94
N LYS A 184 -6.26 0.45 -14.21
CA LYS A 184 -7.10 -0.69 -14.57
C LYS A 184 -6.40 -2.00 -14.22
N GLY A 185 -7.13 -2.94 -13.61
CA GLY A 185 -6.59 -4.24 -13.22
C GLY A 185 -5.72 -4.20 -11.97
N THR A 186 -6.01 -3.29 -11.06
CA THR A 186 -5.24 -3.13 -9.80
C THR A 186 -6.04 -3.65 -8.62
N LYS A 187 -5.41 -4.49 -7.81
CA LYS A 187 -5.95 -4.99 -6.54
C LYS A 187 -5.19 -4.38 -5.37
N TYR A 188 -5.95 -3.91 -4.40
CA TYR A 188 -5.44 -3.38 -3.12
C TYR A 188 -5.86 -4.32 -2.00
N SER A 189 -4.96 -4.62 -1.07
CA SER A 189 -5.25 -5.48 0.08
C SER A 189 -4.36 -5.13 1.25
N LYS A 190 -4.80 -5.49 2.45
CA LYS A 190 -4.02 -5.35 3.68
C LYS A 190 -2.73 -6.19 3.60
N ASP A 191 -1.64 -5.66 4.11
CA ASP A 191 -0.38 -6.40 4.28
C ASP A 191 -0.36 -7.01 5.67
N ASP A 192 -0.80 -8.27 5.81
CA ASP A 192 -0.94 -8.91 7.12
C ASP A 192 0.38 -8.99 7.86
N ASP A 193 1.50 -9.17 7.15
CA ASP A 193 2.82 -9.29 7.78
C ASP A 193 3.26 -7.97 8.40
N LEU A 194 3.08 -6.85 7.70
CA LEU A 194 3.44 -5.53 8.21
C LEU A 194 2.46 -4.95 9.24
N ASN A 195 1.26 -5.53 9.38
CA ASN A 195 0.27 -5.11 10.38
C ASN A 195 0.21 -6.02 11.62
N LYS A 196 1.03 -7.08 11.68
CA LYS A 196 1.16 -7.86 12.91
C LYS A 196 1.71 -6.95 14.02
N THR A 197 1.02 -6.93 15.15
CA THR A 197 1.55 -6.33 16.39
C THR A 197 2.66 -7.24 16.90
N THR A 198 3.87 -6.73 16.95
CA THR A 198 5.02 -7.41 17.60
C THR A 198 4.85 -7.37 19.08
#